data_42d344075e4207865edbd1896abe0b40
#
_entry.id   42d344075e4207865edbd1896abe0b40
#
_cell.length_a   1.000
_cell.length_b   1.000
_cell.length_c   1.000
_cell.angle_alpha   90.00
_cell.angle_beta   90.00
_cell.angle_gamma   90.00
#
_symmetry.space_group_name_H-M   'P 1'
#
loop_
_entity.id
_entity.type
_entity.pdbx_description
1 polymer ?
#
loop_
_entity_poly.entity_id
_entity_poly.type
_entity_poly.pdbx_seq_one_letter_code
_entity_poly.pdbx_strand_id
1 'polypeptide(L)'
;TKRLMQFAKTGDGELIGRPRLTDEEDKGRMLIATNYAKKMAADMRLIDSGKYSDHPNNKVNVCARKVAEVHEQSKEHKGTQIVFCDIGTPKPDEFNIYDALKEKLIIDFKIPAHHITFIHDWTDGQKPELFRKMNNGEIRIMLGSTEKAGTGLNVQAKVVAMHHLDIPWKPSELEQRDGRGARQGNIIAKEFYNNKVKNFIYAVEQSLDNYKFNLLKNKQTFIRQMKNCELNVRTIDEGSIDEKSGMNFSEYIAILSGDTTLLEKSKMEKKIAVLESLRNAHHKEIFRSRFKLENLKEEKAKTVQTLDKLILDEKQYKSQLTYDKEGIKFNPVKIEGLNNPVAEIIGAHLIGLYTGWKPQIGEDEYKKIGCLYDFDLYIRRQKETYEDKGLFEYKYNNVFYAESKLTGIKYSWNQGHINIDNPKLAARYFLNAIDRVESLKEKYQKTLQELEQNIPMLEKIVAKPFDKED
;
A
#
# COMPACT_ATOMS: atom_id res chain seq x y z
N THR A 1 -19.77 -7.99 -32.13
CA THR A 1 -20.00 -7.60 -30.71
C THR A 1 -20.72 -8.69 -29.95
N LYS A 2 -21.93 -9.17 -30.38
CA LYS A 2 -22.72 -10.20 -29.64
C LYS A 2 -21.92 -11.48 -29.34
N ARG A 3 -21.17 -12.04 -30.32
CA ARG A 3 -20.30 -13.22 -30.14
C ARG A 3 -19.21 -12.98 -29.12
N LEU A 4 -18.60 -11.79 -29.15
CA LEU A 4 -17.54 -11.43 -28.18
C LEU A 4 -18.09 -11.28 -26.76
N MET A 5 -19.31 -10.75 -26.61
CA MET A 5 -20.02 -10.69 -25.31
C MET A 5 -20.31 -12.09 -24.79
N GLN A 6 -20.77 -13.00 -25.66
CA GLN A 6 -21.04 -14.37 -25.29
C GLN A 6 -19.76 -15.13 -24.93
N PHE A 7 -18.67 -14.95 -25.68
CA PHE A 7 -17.34 -15.46 -25.34
C PHE A 7 -16.89 -14.99 -23.96
N ALA A 8 -16.99 -13.70 -23.68
CA ALA A 8 -16.63 -13.16 -22.35
C ALA A 8 -17.44 -13.80 -21.22
N LYS A 9 -18.70 -14.20 -21.48
CA LYS A 9 -19.57 -14.88 -20.52
C LYS A 9 -19.24 -16.36 -20.35
N THR A 10 -19.06 -17.09 -21.45
CA THR A 10 -18.99 -18.56 -21.48
C THR A 10 -17.58 -19.13 -21.51
N GLY A 11 -16.60 -18.37 -22.02
CA GLY A 11 -15.25 -18.87 -22.30
C GLY A 11 -15.13 -19.69 -23.58
N ASP A 12 -16.22 -19.79 -24.37
CA ASP A 12 -16.22 -20.57 -25.59
C ASP A 12 -15.40 -19.90 -26.70
N GLY A 13 -14.18 -20.43 -26.95
CA GLY A 13 -13.23 -19.92 -27.94
C GLY A 13 -13.75 -19.93 -29.39
N GLU A 14 -14.64 -20.87 -29.75
CA GLU A 14 -15.19 -20.98 -31.11
C GLU A 14 -15.97 -19.74 -31.53
N LEU A 15 -16.58 -19.04 -30.56
CA LEU A 15 -17.29 -17.78 -30.80
C LEU A 15 -16.41 -16.68 -31.39
N ILE A 16 -15.11 -16.75 -31.14
CA ILE A 16 -14.10 -15.79 -31.61
C ILE A 16 -13.09 -16.40 -32.58
N GLY A 17 -13.39 -17.63 -33.09
CA GLY A 17 -12.53 -18.31 -34.04
C GLY A 17 -11.25 -18.91 -33.43
N ARG A 18 -11.27 -19.24 -32.13
CA ARG A 18 -10.14 -19.91 -31.43
C ARG A 18 -10.52 -21.32 -31.01
N PRO A 19 -9.53 -22.20 -30.81
CA PRO A 19 -9.76 -23.50 -30.16
C PRO A 19 -10.23 -23.28 -28.72
N ARG A 20 -10.61 -24.36 -28.06
CA ARG A 20 -10.99 -24.34 -26.64
C ARG A 20 -9.85 -23.74 -25.80
N LEU A 21 -10.21 -22.83 -24.89
CA LEU A 21 -9.24 -22.20 -24.02
C LEU A 21 -8.62 -23.19 -23.05
N THR A 22 -7.36 -23.02 -22.73
CA THR A 22 -6.71 -23.67 -21.59
C THR A 22 -7.20 -23.04 -20.28
N ASP A 23 -6.97 -23.72 -19.14
CA ASP A 23 -7.37 -23.20 -17.82
C ASP A 23 -6.69 -21.87 -17.48
N GLU A 24 -5.47 -21.64 -17.96
CA GLU A 24 -4.75 -20.36 -17.79
C GLU A 24 -5.35 -19.26 -18.69
N GLU A 25 -5.67 -19.59 -19.93
CA GLU A 25 -6.32 -18.65 -20.84
C GLU A 25 -7.73 -18.30 -20.37
N ASP A 26 -8.46 -19.23 -19.76
CA ASP A 26 -9.78 -18.96 -19.21
C ASP A 26 -9.75 -18.01 -18.01
N LYS A 27 -8.72 -18.10 -17.15
CA LYS A 27 -8.44 -17.09 -16.12
C LYS A 27 -8.18 -15.71 -16.72
N GLY A 28 -7.49 -15.65 -17.86
CA GLY A 28 -7.22 -14.43 -18.64
C GLY A 28 -8.30 -14.06 -19.65
N ARG A 29 -9.46 -14.71 -19.66
CA ARG A 29 -10.52 -14.56 -20.66
C ARG A 29 -10.91 -13.12 -20.94
N MET A 30 -11.03 -12.28 -19.92
CA MET A 30 -11.37 -10.86 -20.07
C MET A 30 -10.28 -10.07 -20.79
N LEU A 31 -9.02 -10.43 -20.61
CA LEU A 31 -7.91 -9.81 -21.33
C LEU A 31 -7.96 -10.18 -22.81
N ILE A 32 -8.24 -11.44 -23.12
CA ILE A 32 -8.45 -11.92 -24.50
C ILE A 32 -9.61 -11.16 -25.14
N ALA A 33 -10.77 -11.10 -24.46
CA ALA A 33 -11.94 -10.38 -24.93
C ALA A 33 -11.63 -8.89 -25.20
N THR A 34 -10.89 -8.24 -24.30
CA THR A 34 -10.46 -6.84 -24.44
C THR A 34 -9.54 -6.64 -25.65
N ASN A 35 -8.63 -7.58 -25.89
CA ASN A 35 -7.76 -7.54 -27.06
C ASN A 35 -8.57 -7.66 -28.38
N TYR A 36 -9.53 -8.58 -28.43
CA TYR A 36 -10.44 -8.69 -29.59
C TYR A 36 -11.28 -7.41 -29.75
N ALA A 37 -11.78 -6.82 -28.67
CA ALA A 37 -12.51 -5.55 -28.76
C ALA A 37 -11.66 -4.40 -29.30
N LYS A 38 -10.38 -4.32 -28.92
CA LYS A 38 -9.40 -3.37 -29.47
C LYS A 38 -9.23 -3.58 -30.98
N LYS A 39 -9.00 -4.83 -31.41
CA LYS A 39 -8.86 -5.19 -32.81
C LYS A 39 -10.11 -4.84 -33.63
N MET A 40 -11.30 -5.20 -33.10
CA MET A 40 -12.60 -4.89 -33.72
C MET A 40 -12.81 -3.38 -33.92
N ALA A 41 -12.43 -2.57 -32.92
CA ALA A 41 -12.55 -1.12 -32.99
C ALA A 41 -11.54 -0.50 -33.95
N ALA A 42 -10.38 -1.10 -34.18
CA ALA A 42 -9.38 -0.63 -35.11
C ALA A 42 -9.73 -1.04 -36.57
N ASP A 43 -9.76 -2.33 -36.83
CA ASP A 43 -10.15 -2.93 -38.11
C ASP A 43 -10.50 -4.39 -37.93
N MET A 44 -11.64 -4.83 -38.48
CA MET A 44 -12.10 -6.21 -38.39
C MET A 44 -11.17 -7.21 -39.05
N ARG A 45 -10.38 -6.79 -40.04
CA ARG A 45 -9.38 -7.62 -40.72
C ARG A 45 -8.24 -8.06 -39.81
N LEU A 46 -8.01 -7.38 -38.68
CA LEU A 46 -7.09 -7.84 -37.63
C LEU A 46 -7.53 -9.10 -36.92
N ILE A 47 -8.82 -9.46 -37.02
CA ILE A 47 -9.36 -10.70 -36.47
C ILE A 47 -9.27 -11.81 -37.53
N ASP A 48 -9.73 -11.53 -38.71
CA ASP A 48 -9.74 -12.48 -39.83
C ASP A 48 -9.83 -11.70 -41.17
N SER A 49 -8.71 -11.56 -41.83
CA SER A 49 -8.62 -10.82 -43.12
C SER A 49 -9.27 -11.54 -44.30
N GLY A 50 -9.44 -12.88 -44.19
CA GLY A 50 -10.15 -13.66 -45.19
C GLY A 50 -11.68 -13.56 -45.07
N LYS A 51 -12.19 -13.26 -43.92
CA LYS A 51 -13.61 -13.19 -43.61
C LYS A 51 -14.19 -11.80 -43.67
N TYR A 52 -13.44 -10.78 -43.29
CA TYR A 52 -13.90 -9.40 -43.22
C TYR A 52 -13.26 -8.55 -44.31
N SER A 53 -14.10 -7.90 -45.10
CA SER A 53 -13.66 -6.94 -46.13
C SER A 53 -13.30 -5.58 -45.52
N ASP A 54 -12.65 -4.77 -46.29
CA ASP A 54 -12.34 -3.40 -45.94
C ASP A 54 -13.59 -2.53 -45.89
N HIS A 55 -13.93 -2.04 -44.71
CA HIS A 55 -15.12 -1.20 -44.51
C HIS A 55 -14.75 0.28 -44.74
N PRO A 56 -15.47 1.03 -45.57
CA PRO A 56 -15.11 2.40 -46.00
C PRO A 56 -15.01 3.39 -44.80
N ASN A 57 -15.68 3.11 -43.72
CA ASN A 57 -15.70 3.96 -42.51
C ASN A 57 -14.93 3.35 -41.35
N ASN A 58 -14.07 2.36 -41.55
CA ASN A 58 -13.17 1.90 -40.48
C ASN A 58 -12.12 2.99 -40.17
N LYS A 59 -11.45 2.88 -39.00
CA LYS A 59 -10.48 3.88 -38.59
C LYS A 59 -9.32 4.08 -39.57
N VAL A 60 -8.88 3.01 -40.23
CA VAL A 60 -7.79 3.06 -41.19
C VAL A 60 -8.16 3.94 -42.36
N ASN A 61 -9.38 3.77 -42.93
CA ASN A 61 -9.88 4.57 -44.04
C ASN A 61 -10.12 6.04 -43.67
N VAL A 62 -10.67 6.27 -42.46
CA VAL A 62 -10.88 7.66 -41.97
C VAL A 62 -9.53 8.34 -41.72
N CYS A 63 -8.56 7.64 -41.16
CA CYS A 63 -7.22 8.14 -40.92
C CYS A 63 -6.53 8.45 -42.26
N ALA A 64 -6.58 7.53 -43.24
CA ALA A 64 -6.00 7.73 -44.57
C ALA A 64 -6.51 9.01 -45.22
N ARG A 65 -7.83 9.25 -45.22
CA ARG A 65 -8.42 10.48 -45.75
C ARG A 65 -7.87 11.74 -45.06
N LYS A 66 -7.79 11.72 -43.71
CA LYS A 66 -7.31 12.87 -42.96
C LYS A 66 -5.81 13.11 -43.15
N VAL A 67 -5.02 12.06 -43.18
CA VAL A 67 -3.57 12.15 -43.49
C VAL A 67 -3.36 12.73 -44.91
N ALA A 68 -4.11 12.26 -45.89
CA ALA A 68 -4.02 12.77 -47.27
C ALA A 68 -4.46 14.24 -47.38
N GLU A 69 -5.54 14.62 -46.72
CA GLU A 69 -6.01 16.00 -46.62
C GLU A 69 -4.92 16.93 -46.07
N VAL A 70 -4.32 16.58 -44.93
CA VAL A 70 -3.25 17.37 -44.32
C VAL A 70 -1.98 17.35 -45.13
N HIS A 71 -1.66 16.23 -45.80
CA HIS A 71 -0.52 16.12 -46.67
C HIS A 71 -0.62 17.13 -47.85
N GLU A 72 -1.79 17.27 -48.46
CA GLU A 72 -2.00 18.25 -49.56
C GLU A 72 -2.02 19.68 -49.02
N GLN A 73 -2.75 19.96 -47.90
CA GLN A 73 -2.81 21.29 -47.29
C GLN A 73 -1.43 21.83 -46.88
N SER A 74 -0.49 20.95 -46.54
CA SER A 74 0.85 21.33 -46.08
C SER A 74 1.94 21.12 -47.14
N LYS A 75 1.57 20.97 -48.42
CA LYS A 75 2.48 20.61 -49.49
C LYS A 75 3.57 21.67 -49.74
N GLU A 76 3.20 22.93 -49.78
CA GLU A 76 4.12 24.04 -50.02
C GLU A 76 5.24 24.10 -48.96
N HIS A 77 4.92 23.82 -47.71
CA HIS A 77 5.86 23.89 -46.62
C HIS A 77 6.48 22.54 -46.25
N LYS A 78 6.17 21.49 -47.03
CA LYS A 78 6.60 20.10 -46.77
C LYS A 78 6.29 19.65 -45.31
N GLY A 79 5.08 19.98 -44.82
CA GLY A 79 4.63 19.62 -43.47
C GLY A 79 4.65 18.12 -43.24
N THR A 80 5.05 17.71 -42.06
CA THR A 80 5.16 16.30 -41.68
C THR A 80 4.07 15.88 -40.69
N GLN A 81 3.76 14.60 -40.66
CA GLN A 81 2.72 14.03 -39.86
C GLN A 81 3.23 12.78 -39.14
N ILE A 82 2.75 12.53 -37.91
CA ILE A 82 3.05 11.32 -37.14
C ILE A 82 1.75 10.59 -36.90
N VAL A 83 1.71 9.29 -37.24
CA VAL A 83 0.58 8.40 -36.93
C VAL A 83 0.99 7.42 -35.88
N PHE A 84 0.35 7.50 -34.72
CA PHE A 84 0.55 6.57 -33.58
C PHE A 84 -0.44 5.43 -33.66
N CYS A 85 0.07 4.19 -33.61
CA CYS A 85 -0.74 2.99 -33.55
C CYS A 85 0.02 1.87 -32.83
N ASP A 86 -0.53 1.39 -31.71
CA ASP A 86 0.03 0.28 -30.93
C ASP A 86 -0.62 -1.07 -31.28
N ILE A 87 -1.64 -1.04 -32.17
CA ILE A 87 -2.42 -2.22 -32.57
C ILE A 87 -2.10 -2.57 -34.00
N GLY A 88 -1.93 -3.87 -34.30
CA GLY A 88 -1.64 -4.33 -35.66
C GLY A 88 -0.34 -3.75 -36.21
N THR A 89 0.71 -3.79 -35.40
CA THR A 89 2.08 -3.45 -35.83
C THR A 89 2.57 -4.44 -36.88
N PRO A 90 3.53 -4.04 -37.74
CA PRO A 90 4.01 -4.89 -38.83
C PRO A 90 4.45 -6.27 -38.34
N LYS A 91 3.93 -7.30 -38.99
CA LYS A 91 4.33 -8.69 -38.83
C LYS A 91 4.40 -9.36 -40.19
N PRO A 92 5.41 -10.22 -40.43
CA PRO A 92 5.48 -11.00 -41.65
C PRO A 92 4.22 -11.84 -41.86
N ASP A 93 3.71 -11.91 -43.08
CA ASP A 93 2.61 -12.75 -43.52
C ASP A 93 1.26 -12.58 -42.82
N GLU A 94 1.11 -11.56 -41.95
CA GLU A 94 -0.15 -11.22 -41.31
C GLU A 94 -0.68 -9.85 -41.76
N PHE A 95 -2.02 -9.74 -41.90
CA PHE A 95 -2.65 -8.44 -42.08
C PHE A 95 -2.29 -7.49 -40.94
N ASN A 96 -1.81 -6.32 -41.26
CA ASN A 96 -1.49 -5.29 -40.28
C ASN A 96 -1.97 -3.90 -40.74
N ILE A 97 -2.17 -3.02 -39.77
CA ILE A 97 -2.71 -1.68 -40.01
C ILE A 97 -1.71 -0.78 -40.73
N TYR A 98 -0.43 -0.98 -40.49
CA TYR A 98 0.63 -0.14 -41.07
C TYR A 98 0.70 -0.27 -42.57
N ASP A 99 0.73 -1.51 -43.07
CA ASP A 99 0.74 -1.78 -44.52
C ASP A 99 -0.58 -1.36 -45.14
N ALA A 100 -1.72 -1.67 -44.50
CA ALA A 100 -3.04 -1.27 -45.00
C ALA A 100 -3.19 0.26 -45.15
N LEU A 101 -2.67 1.03 -44.18
CA LEU A 101 -2.69 2.49 -44.23
C LEU A 101 -1.72 3.01 -45.32
N LYS A 102 -0.51 2.45 -45.41
CA LYS A 102 0.50 2.82 -46.43
C LYS A 102 -0.01 2.55 -47.84
N GLU A 103 -0.57 1.38 -48.11
CA GLU A 103 -1.14 1.01 -49.38
C GLU A 103 -2.25 1.99 -49.79
N LYS A 104 -3.18 2.32 -48.89
CA LYS A 104 -4.23 3.29 -49.17
C LYS A 104 -3.68 4.67 -49.52
N LEU A 105 -2.71 5.15 -48.76
CA LEU A 105 -2.09 6.45 -49.02
C LEU A 105 -1.41 6.49 -50.40
N ILE A 106 -0.80 5.38 -50.82
CA ILE A 106 -0.13 5.27 -52.10
C ILE A 106 -1.15 5.07 -53.23
N ILE A 107 -2.06 4.09 -53.09
CA ILE A 107 -2.95 3.68 -54.19
C ILE A 107 -4.12 4.64 -54.37
N ASP A 108 -4.85 4.96 -53.27
CA ASP A 108 -6.06 5.77 -53.34
C ASP A 108 -5.76 7.27 -53.41
N PHE A 109 -4.76 7.73 -52.65
CA PHE A 109 -4.43 9.16 -52.54
C PHE A 109 -3.19 9.58 -53.33
N LYS A 110 -2.54 8.67 -54.05
CA LYS A 110 -1.37 8.94 -54.90
C LYS A 110 -0.20 9.64 -54.19
N ILE A 111 -0.04 9.39 -52.86
CA ILE A 111 1.08 9.92 -52.13
C ILE A 111 2.33 9.11 -52.48
N PRO A 112 3.46 9.75 -52.78
CA PRO A 112 4.68 9.05 -53.14
C PRO A 112 5.17 8.13 -52.00
N ALA A 113 5.52 6.89 -52.35
CA ALA A 113 5.92 5.88 -51.34
C ALA A 113 7.11 6.32 -50.46
N HIS A 114 8.04 7.12 -51.02
CA HIS A 114 9.19 7.63 -50.29
C HIS A 114 8.83 8.71 -49.23
N HIS A 115 7.63 9.27 -49.28
CA HIS A 115 7.12 10.17 -48.24
C HIS A 115 6.64 9.42 -46.99
N ILE A 116 6.48 8.09 -47.05
CA ILE A 116 5.86 7.28 -45.97
C ILE A 116 6.88 6.29 -45.44
N THR A 117 7.02 6.24 -44.13
CA THR A 117 7.91 5.26 -43.46
C THR A 117 7.31 4.73 -42.18
N PHE A 118 7.78 3.57 -41.79
CA PHE A 118 7.52 3.01 -40.46
C PHE A 118 8.77 3.19 -39.59
N ILE A 119 8.61 3.62 -38.34
CA ILE A 119 9.74 3.73 -37.42
C ILE A 119 10.39 2.37 -37.16
N HIS A 120 9.62 1.30 -37.33
CA HIS A 120 10.07 -0.08 -37.10
C HIS A 120 11.13 -0.51 -38.16
N ASP A 121 11.18 0.13 -39.32
CA ASP A 121 12.13 -0.16 -40.41
C ASP A 121 13.51 0.45 -40.13
N TRP A 122 13.66 1.23 -39.06
CA TRP A 122 14.89 1.95 -38.73
C TRP A 122 15.51 1.42 -37.45
N THR A 123 16.75 0.96 -37.51
CA THR A 123 17.54 0.62 -36.34
C THR A 123 17.90 1.85 -35.54
N ASP A 124 18.27 1.70 -34.28
CA ASP A 124 18.61 2.85 -33.44
C ASP A 124 19.75 3.68 -33.98
N GLY A 125 20.73 3.07 -34.67
CA GLY A 125 21.79 3.77 -35.34
C GLY A 125 21.34 4.59 -36.61
N GLN A 126 20.23 4.20 -37.21
CA GLN A 126 19.67 4.88 -38.38
C GLN A 126 18.63 5.96 -38.04
N LYS A 127 18.14 5.98 -36.80
CA LYS A 127 17.15 6.99 -36.36
C LYS A 127 17.59 8.45 -36.56
N PRO A 128 18.85 8.85 -36.35
CA PRO A 128 19.29 10.21 -36.65
C PRO A 128 19.05 10.62 -38.12
N GLU A 129 19.25 9.72 -39.06
CA GLU A 129 18.99 9.98 -40.48
C GLU A 129 17.49 10.08 -40.78
N LEU A 130 16.66 9.22 -40.15
CA LEU A 130 15.21 9.37 -40.21
C LEU A 130 14.76 10.75 -39.72
N PHE A 131 15.30 11.21 -38.58
CA PHE A 131 14.95 12.52 -38.02
C PHE A 131 15.38 13.65 -38.93
N ARG A 132 16.56 13.57 -39.54
CA ARG A 132 17.02 14.53 -40.53
C ARG A 132 16.05 14.59 -41.72
N LYS A 133 15.68 13.44 -42.31
CA LYS A 133 14.76 13.36 -43.43
C LYS A 133 13.38 13.92 -43.11
N MET A 134 12.85 13.65 -41.92
CA MET A 134 11.58 14.23 -41.47
C MET A 134 11.69 15.75 -41.30
N ASN A 135 12.71 16.23 -40.61
CA ASN A 135 12.90 17.66 -40.37
C ASN A 135 13.15 18.44 -41.64
N ASN A 136 13.66 17.80 -42.70
CA ASN A 136 13.80 18.39 -44.06
C ASN A 136 12.51 18.25 -44.88
N GLY A 137 11.55 17.40 -44.47
CA GLY A 137 10.33 17.13 -45.20
C GLY A 137 10.52 16.21 -46.43
N GLU A 138 11.59 15.42 -46.43
CA GLU A 138 11.82 14.32 -47.39
C GLU A 138 10.88 13.14 -47.08
N ILE A 139 10.74 12.80 -45.80
CA ILE A 139 9.71 11.91 -45.28
C ILE A 139 8.64 12.77 -44.65
N ARG A 140 7.39 12.63 -45.08
CA ARG A 140 6.29 13.47 -44.61
C ARG A 140 5.29 12.76 -43.71
N ILE A 141 5.27 11.44 -43.73
CA ILE A 141 4.34 10.62 -42.93
C ILE A 141 5.15 9.51 -42.26
N MET A 142 5.15 9.50 -40.94
CA MET A 142 5.78 8.44 -40.16
C MET A 142 4.73 7.71 -39.33
N LEU A 143 4.69 6.38 -39.42
CA LEU A 143 3.88 5.53 -38.55
C LEU A 143 4.76 4.92 -37.46
N GLY A 144 4.25 4.87 -36.20
CA GLY A 144 4.99 4.28 -35.10
C GLY A 144 4.11 3.92 -33.91
N SER A 145 4.60 2.95 -33.11
CA SER A 145 4.00 2.64 -31.82
C SER A 145 4.45 3.65 -30.75
N THR A 146 3.70 3.75 -29.65
CA THR A 146 4.08 4.59 -28.50
C THR A 146 5.48 4.24 -28.00
N GLU A 147 5.82 2.95 -27.94
CA GLU A 147 7.12 2.47 -27.47
C GLU A 147 8.26 2.96 -28.39
N LYS A 148 8.13 2.78 -29.71
CA LYS A 148 9.18 3.11 -30.69
C LYS A 148 9.23 4.61 -31.02
N ALA A 149 8.07 5.26 -31.13
CA ALA A 149 7.94 6.67 -31.46
C ALA A 149 7.70 7.58 -30.27
N GLY A 150 7.44 7.03 -29.10
CA GLY A 150 7.17 7.78 -27.86
C GLY A 150 8.42 8.24 -27.11
N THR A 151 9.62 7.72 -27.42
CA THR A 151 10.87 8.09 -26.76
C THR A 151 11.94 8.51 -27.76
N GLY A 152 12.69 9.57 -27.42
CA GLY A 152 13.88 9.97 -28.19
C GLY A 152 13.65 10.57 -29.59
N LEU A 153 12.41 10.76 -30.05
CA LEU A 153 12.12 11.41 -31.32
C LEU A 153 12.46 12.90 -31.33
N ASN A 154 13.19 13.33 -32.30
CA ASN A 154 13.53 14.75 -32.56
C ASN A 154 13.15 15.15 -33.96
N VAL A 155 11.83 15.10 -34.27
CA VAL A 155 11.27 15.29 -35.65
C VAL A 155 10.32 16.47 -35.75
N GLN A 156 10.28 17.33 -34.73
CA GLN A 156 9.25 18.34 -34.57
C GLN A 156 9.31 19.52 -35.53
N ALA A 157 10.43 19.73 -36.25
CA ALA A 157 10.65 20.98 -37.00
C ALA A 157 9.53 21.30 -38.02
N LYS A 158 8.92 20.29 -38.60
CA LYS A 158 7.88 20.41 -39.61
C LYS A 158 6.57 19.69 -39.29
N VAL A 159 6.35 19.23 -38.06
CA VAL A 159 5.12 18.52 -37.70
C VAL A 159 3.92 19.43 -37.71
N VAL A 160 2.94 19.16 -38.57
CA VAL A 160 1.68 19.91 -38.69
C VAL A 160 0.48 19.15 -38.16
N ALA A 161 0.56 17.82 -38.04
CA ALA A 161 -0.50 16.99 -37.47
C ALA A 161 0.04 15.73 -36.82
N MET A 162 -0.70 15.29 -35.80
CA MET A 162 -0.55 13.98 -35.17
C MET A 162 -1.87 13.23 -35.22
N HIS A 163 -1.79 11.93 -35.46
CA HIS A 163 -2.94 11.05 -35.61
C HIS A 163 -2.82 9.90 -34.57
N HIS A 164 -3.79 9.79 -33.66
CA HIS A 164 -3.88 8.70 -32.70
C HIS A 164 -4.89 7.68 -33.19
N LEU A 165 -4.42 6.67 -33.93
CA LEU A 165 -5.28 5.64 -34.51
C LEU A 165 -5.83 4.71 -33.44
N ASP A 166 -5.11 4.57 -32.35
CA ASP A 166 -5.56 3.93 -31.13
C ASP A 166 -5.42 4.87 -29.92
N ILE A 167 -6.29 4.69 -28.93
CA ILE A 167 -6.33 5.51 -27.73
C ILE A 167 -5.53 4.80 -26.63
N PRO A 168 -4.52 5.45 -26.02
CA PRO A 168 -3.79 4.86 -24.91
C PRO A 168 -4.65 4.77 -23.64
N TRP A 169 -4.20 4.01 -22.63
CA TRP A 169 -4.89 3.88 -21.35
C TRP A 169 -4.57 4.96 -20.33
N LYS A 170 -3.42 5.62 -20.50
CA LYS A 170 -2.90 6.61 -19.55
C LYS A 170 -2.79 7.99 -20.20
N PRO A 171 -3.20 9.07 -19.51
CA PRO A 171 -2.98 10.43 -19.99
C PRO A 171 -1.52 10.74 -20.27
N SER A 172 -0.59 10.21 -19.46
CA SER A 172 0.85 10.40 -19.67
C SER A 172 1.36 9.84 -21.01
N GLU A 173 0.78 8.74 -21.50
CA GLU A 173 1.12 8.18 -22.81
C GLU A 173 0.62 9.08 -23.94
N LEU A 174 -0.58 9.66 -23.79
CA LEU A 174 -1.11 10.63 -24.75
C LEU A 174 -0.27 11.91 -24.74
N GLU A 175 0.03 12.47 -23.56
CA GLU A 175 0.92 13.64 -23.43
C GLU A 175 2.31 13.36 -23.98
N GLN A 176 2.83 12.14 -23.83
CA GLN A 176 4.11 11.74 -24.41
C GLN A 176 4.07 11.71 -25.93
N ARG A 177 2.98 11.18 -26.53
CA ARG A 177 2.76 11.23 -28.00
C ARG A 177 2.65 12.68 -28.47
N ASP A 178 1.81 13.48 -27.84
CA ASP A 178 1.57 14.88 -28.17
C ASP A 178 2.85 15.72 -28.07
N GLY A 179 3.65 15.49 -27.06
CA GLY A 179 4.94 16.14 -26.87
C GLY A 179 5.98 15.84 -27.94
N ARG A 180 5.72 14.95 -28.91
CA ARG A 180 6.59 14.73 -30.07
C ARG A 180 6.36 15.74 -31.21
N GLY A 181 5.14 16.18 -31.38
CA GLY A 181 4.80 17.19 -32.36
C GLY A 181 4.65 18.60 -31.81
N ALA A 182 4.02 18.71 -30.64
CA ALA A 182 3.80 19.97 -29.93
C ALA A 182 5.02 20.33 -29.05
N ARG A 183 6.18 20.50 -29.64
CA ARG A 183 7.45 20.78 -28.95
C ARG A 183 8.10 22.06 -29.50
N GLN A 184 8.93 22.69 -28.66
CA GLN A 184 9.76 23.82 -29.09
C GLN A 184 10.62 23.43 -30.30
N GLY A 185 10.80 24.38 -31.24
CA GLY A 185 11.57 24.14 -32.47
C GLY A 185 10.72 23.71 -33.70
N ASN A 186 9.39 23.74 -33.59
CA ASN A 186 8.52 23.54 -34.72
C ASN A 186 8.44 24.86 -35.55
N ILE A 187 9.21 24.93 -36.60
CA ILE A 187 9.37 26.15 -37.43
C ILE A 187 8.08 26.42 -38.23
N ILE A 188 7.56 25.40 -38.87
CA ILE A 188 6.39 25.56 -39.78
C ILE A 188 5.13 25.89 -38.97
N ALA A 189 4.91 25.25 -37.82
CA ALA A 189 3.76 25.57 -36.98
C ALA A 189 3.79 27.02 -36.51
N LYS A 190 4.97 27.55 -36.19
CA LYS A 190 5.17 28.93 -35.74
C LYS A 190 4.91 29.93 -36.89
N GLU A 191 5.44 29.66 -38.07
CA GLU A 191 5.39 30.60 -39.20
C GLU A 191 4.05 30.57 -39.93
N PHE A 192 3.44 29.40 -40.12
CA PHE A 192 2.31 29.23 -41.06
C PHE A 192 1.02 28.73 -40.39
N TYR A 193 1.08 28.21 -39.13
CA TYR A 193 -0.07 27.60 -38.50
C TYR A 193 -0.41 28.17 -37.11
N ASN A 194 -0.09 29.46 -36.87
CA ASN A 194 -0.35 30.16 -35.60
C ASN A 194 0.19 29.40 -34.35
N ASN A 195 1.35 28.77 -34.50
CA ASN A 195 1.99 27.94 -33.49
C ASN A 195 1.12 26.76 -32.98
N LYS A 196 0.31 26.21 -33.89
CA LYS A 196 -0.60 25.09 -33.59
C LYS A 196 -0.26 23.86 -34.42
N VAL A 197 -0.35 22.70 -33.78
CA VAL A 197 -0.28 21.37 -34.42
C VAL A 197 -1.66 20.71 -34.27
N LYS A 198 -2.20 20.20 -35.39
CA LYS A 198 -3.50 19.50 -35.37
C LYS A 198 -3.34 18.13 -34.68
N ASN A 199 -4.27 17.79 -33.81
CA ASN A 199 -4.27 16.50 -33.14
C ASN A 199 -5.58 15.77 -33.44
N PHE A 200 -5.49 14.61 -34.09
CA PHE A 200 -6.63 13.79 -34.52
C PHE A 200 -6.68 12.52 -33.64
N ILE A 201 -7.76 12.31 -32.92
CA ILE A 201 -8.02 11.10 -32.16
C ILE A 201 -9.17 10.35 -32.84
N TYR A 202 -8.92 9.10 -33.22
CA TYR A 202 -9.91 8.24 -33.88
C TYR A 202 -10.56 7.31 -32.87
N ALA A 203 -11.87 7.42 -32.72
CA ALA A 203 -12.66 6.58 -31.83
C ALA A 203 -13.91 6.06 -32.56
N VAL A 204 -14.26 4.82 -32.30
CA VAL A 204 -15.52 4.21 -32.76
C VAL A 204 -16.55 4.34 -31.64
N GLU A 205 -17.72 4.88 -31.98
CA GLU A 205 -18.85 4.97 -31.07
C GLU A 205 -19.30 3.59 -30.62
N GLN A 206 -19.86 3.51 -29.42
CA GLN A 206 -20.35 2.26 -28.80
C GLN A 206 -19.30 1.13 -28.83
N SER A 207 -18.05 1.49 -28.54
CA SER A 207 -16.92 0.57 -28.51
C SER A 207 -15.99 0.85 -27.34
N LEU A 208 -14.99 -0.01 -27.20
CA LEU A 208 -13.91 0.18 -26.22
C LEU A 208 -13.18 1.53 -26.37
N ASP A 209 -13.10 2.09 -27.57
CA ASP A 209 -12.47 3.38 -27.79
C ASP A 209 -13.21 4.53 -27.13
N ASN A 210 -14.55 4.55 -27.24
CA ASN A 210 -15.37 5.57 -26.58
C ASN A 210 -15.18 5.53 -25.06
N TYR A 211 -15.14 4.34 -24.48
CA TYR A 211 -14.86 4.17 -23.06
C TYR A 211 -13.46 4.69 -22.70
N LYS A 212 -12.41 4.27 -23.43
CA LYS A 212 -11.04 4.74 -23.20
C LYS A 212 -10.91 6.26 -23.32
N PHE A 213 -11.58 6.86 -24.31
CA PHE A 213 -11.59 8.30 -24.48
C PHE A 213 -12.20 9.03 -23.29
N ASN A 214 -13.36 8.57 -22.82
CA ASN A 214 -14.00 9.13 -21.65
C ASN A 214 -13.16 8.95 -20.37
N LEU A 215 -12.53 7.79 -20.21
CA LEU A 215 -11.62 7.52 -19.10
C LEU A 215 -10.41 8.47 -19.11
N LEU A 216 -9.79 8.67 -20.27
CA LEU A 216 -8.68 9.62 -20.42
C LEU A 216 -9.10 11.04 -20.10
N LYS A 217 -10.27 11.47 -20.61
CA LYS A 217 -10.85 12.80 -20.34
C LYS A 217 -11.04 13.01 -18.84
N ASN A 218 -11.59 12.03 -18.14
CA ASN A 218 -11.81 12.10 -16.69
C ASN A 218 -10.49 12.17 -15.92
N LYS A 219 -9.55 11.29 -16.25
CA LYS A 219 -8.20 11.29 -15.64
C LYS A 219 -7.45 12.59 -15.90
N GLN A 220 -7.53 13.14 -17.10
CA GLN A 220 -6.87 14.40 -17.44
C GLN A 220 -7.51 15.60 -16.75
N THR A 221 -8.83 15.60 -16.62
CA THR A 221 -9.56 16.62 -15.85
C THR A 221 -9.14 16.60 -14.39
N PHE A 222 -9.04 15.41 -13.80
CA PHE A 222 -8.55 15.22 -12.45
C PHE A 222 -7.12 15.74 -12.24
N ILE A 223 -6.18 15.33 -13.13
CA ILE A 223 -4.78 15.77 -13.04
C ILE A 223 -4.71 17.31 -13.13
N ARG A 224 -5.53 17.91 -14.00
CA ARG A 224 -5.60 19.37 -14.12
C ARG A 224 -6.14 20.05 -12.86
N GLN A 225 -7.21 19.52 -12.28
CA GLN A 225 -7.78 20.01 -11.03
C GLN A 225 -6.79 19.91 -9.87
N MET A 226 -6.06 18.79 -9.78
CA MET A 226 -4.98 18.66 -8.79
C MET A 226 -3.87 19.68 -8.99
N LYS A 227 -3.39 19.86 -10.22
CA LYS A 227 -2.31 20.83 -10.54
C LYS A 227 -2.72 22.27 -10.25
N ASN A 228 -4.00 22.60 -10.42
CA ASN A 228 -4.53 23.95 -10.20
C ASN A 228 -5.07 24.15 -8.77
N CYS A 229 -5.00 23.16 -7.89
CA CYS A 229 -5.61 23.18 -6.56
C CYS A 229 -7.13 23.44 -6.56
N GLU A 230 -7.82 23.09 -7.64
CA GLU A 230 -9.27 23.28 -7.83
C GLU A 230 -10.09 22.06 -7.36
N LEU A 231 -9.67 21.43 -6.26
CA LEU A 231 -10.34 20.22 -5.73
C LEU A 231 -11.59 20.60 -4.92
N ASN A 232 -12.72 20.68 -5.58
CA ASN A 232 -14.02 20.91 -4.94
C ASN A 232 -14.73 19.61 -4.52
N VAL A 233 -14.11 18.43 -4.71
CA VAL A 233 -14.72 17.11 -4.46
C VAL A 233 -13.78 16.25 -3.63
N ARG A 234 -14.30 15.66 -2.53
CA ARG A 234 -13.53 14.81 -1.61
C ARG A 234 -13.10 13.45 -2.19
N THR A 235 -13.78 12.97 -3.20
CA THR A 235 -13.50 11.68 -3.83
C THR A 235 -13.53 11.82 -5.34
N ILE A 236 -12.48 11.35 -5.98
CA ILE A 236 -12.34 11.39 -7.41
C ILE A 236 -12.35 9.95 -7.90
N ASP A 237 -13.30 9.66 -8.78
CA ASP A 237 -13.34 8.41 -9.50
C ASP A 237 -12.30 8.44 -10.61
N GLU A 238 -11.11 7.90 -10.34
CA GLU A 238 -10.04 7.77 -11.34
C GLU A 238 -10.40 6.83 -12.50
N GLY A 239 -11.58 6.20 -12.45
CA GLY A 239 -11.91 5.11 -13.35
C GLY A 239 -10.95 3.95 -13.14
N SER A 240 -11.33 3.01 -12.31
CA SER A 240 -10.49 1.93 -11.75
C SER A 240 -9.99 0.87 -12.74
N ILE A 241 -9.98 1.14 -14.04
CA ILE A 241 -9.48 0.18 -15.02
C ILE A 241 -8.03 0.50 -15.31
N ASP A 242 -7.16 -0.18 -14.61
CA ASP A 242 -5.77 -0.28 -14.95
C ASP A 242 -5.61 -1.35 -16.04
N GLU A 243 -4.68 -1.13 -16.97
CA GLU A 243 -4.36 -2.10 -18.04
C GLU A 243 -4.02 -3.49 -17.49
N LYS A 244 -3.54 -3.54 -16.22
CA LYS A 244 -3.16 -4.76 -15.52
C LYS A 244 -4.31 -5.47 -14.80
N SER A 245 -5.36 -4.75 -14.37
CA SER A 245 -6.46 -5.35 -13.59
C SER A 245 -7.60 -5.90 -14.46
N GLY A 246 -7.64 -5.51 -15.74
CA GLY A 246 -8.72 -5.86 -16.65
C GLY A 246 -10.06 -5.20 -16.30
N MET A 247 -10.99 -5.21 -17.23
CA MET A 247 -12.38 -4.82 -16.98
C MET A 247 -13.14 -5.98 -16.34
N ASN A 248 -14.03 -5.68 -15.40
CA ASN A 248 -14.95 -6.70 -14.95
C ASN A 248 -15.98 -7.01 -16.06
N PHE A 249 -16.65 -8.15 -15.93
CA PHE A 249 -17.61 -8.61 -16.93
C PHE A 249 -18.74 -7.59 -17.18
N SER A 250 -19.30 -7.00 -16.13
CA SER A 250 -20.42 -6.02 -16.23
C SER A 250 -19.99 -4.75 -16.96
N GLU A 251 -18.80 -4.21 -16.68
CA GLU A 251 -18.24 -3.07 -17.40
C GLU A 251 -18.00 -3.38 -18.87
N TYR A 252 -17.44 -4.54 -19.16
CA TYR A 252 -17.20 -4.99 -20.52
C TYR A 252 -18.50 -5.09 -21.32
N ILE A 253 -19.53 -5.67 -20.75
CA ILE A 253 -20.86 -5.77 -21.37
C ILE A 253 -21.48 -4.40 -21.58
N ALA A 254 -21.43 -3.51 -20.58
CA ALA A 254 -21.94 -2.15 -20.67
C ALA A 254 -21.30 -1.36 -21.80
N ILE A 255 -19.97 -1.47 -21.97
CA ILE A 255 -19.22 -0.80 -23.02
C ILE A 255 -19.59 -1.34 -24.41
N LEU A 256 -19.64 -2.66 -24.56
CA LEU A 256 -19.94 -3.30 -25.84
C LEU A 256 -21.40 -3.17 -26.26
N SER A 257 -22.32 -3.04 -25.32
CA SER A 257 -23.76 -2.80 -25.61
C SER A 257 -24.04 -1.33 -25.94
N GLY A 258 -23.14 -0.42 -25.54
CA GLY A 258 -23.39 1.03 -25.63
C GLY A 258 -24.43 1.53 -24.63
N ASP A 259 -24.78 0.71 -23.63
CA ASP A 259 -25.78 1.03 -22.62
C ASP A 259 -25.12 1.71 -21.42
N THR A 260 -25.32 3.02 -21.31
CA THR A 260 -24.79 3.83 -20.22
C THR A 260 -25.38 3.48 -18.85
N THR A 261 -26.62 2.96 -18.82
CA THR A 261 -27.29 2.58 -17.55
C THR A 261 -26.62 1.36 -16.92
N LEU A 262 -26.17 0.38 -17.71
CA LEU A 262 -25.40 -0.76 -17.27
C LEU A 262 -24.02 -0.34 -16.72
N LEU A 263 -23.42 0.67 -17.31
CA LEU A 263 -22.16 1.22 -16.83
C LEU A 263 -22.32 1.92 -15.47
N GLU A 264 -23.39 2.71 -15.32
CA GLU A 264 -23.73 3.37 -14.05
C GLU A 264 -24.04 2.33 -12.96
N LYS A 265 -24.82 1.29 -13.29
CA LYS A 265 -25.08 0.18 -12.38
C LYS A 265 -23.79 -0.48 -11.90
N SER A 266 -22.87 -0.81 -12.81
CA SER A 266 -21.59 -1.43 -12.46
C SER A 266 -20.72 -0.52 -11.56
N LYS A 267 -20.75 0.80 -11.79
CA LYS A 267 -20.07 1.76 -10.92
C LYS A 267 -20.67 1.82 -9.52
N MET A 268 -22.01 1.77 -9.42
CA MET A 268 -22.71 1.73 -8.13
C MET A 268 -22.42 0.44 -7.37
N GLU A 269 -22.46 -0.72 -8.04
CA GLU A 269 -22.08 -2.01 -7.44
C GLU A 269 -20.66 -2.00 -6.87
N LYS A 270 -19.69 -1.40 -7.58
CA LYS A 270 -18.34 -1.23 -7.06
C LYS A 270 -18.28 -0.31 -5.82
N LYS A 271 -19.03 0.81 -5.84
CA LYS A 271 -19.11 1.69 -4.67
C LYS A 271 -19.67 0.96 -3.46
N ILE A 272 -20.74 0.19 -3.65
CA ILE A 272 -21.33 -0.64 -2.59
C ILE A 272 -20.30 -1.62 -2.04
N ALA A 273 -19.60 -2.37 -2.89
CA ALA A 273 -18.59 -3.33 -2.47
C ALA A 273 -17.44 -2.66 -1.66
N VAL A 274 -17.01 -1.46 -2.06
CA VAL A 274 -16.01 -0.67 -1.31
C VAL A 274 -16.56 -0.23 0.05
N LEU A 275 -17.81 0.28 0.09
CA LEU A 275 -18.45 0.71 1.35
C LEU A 275 -18.65 -0.46 2.30
N GLU A 276 -19.07 -1.63 1.80
CA GLU A 276 -19.18 -2.86 2.59
C GLU A 276 -17.83 -3.30 3.15
N SER A 277 -16.77 -3.23 2.36
CA SER A 277 -15.39 -3.51 2.83
C SER A 277 -14.96 -2.55 3.93
N LEU A 278 -15.22 -1.24 3.77
CA LEU A 278 -14.92 -0.23 4.79
C LEU A 278 -15.74 -0.43 6.06
N ARG A 279 -17.04 -0.76 5.93
CA ARG A 279 -17.92 -1.10 7.05
C ARG A 279 -17.40 -2.31 7.82
N ASN A 280 -17.02 -3.37 7.12
CA ASN A 280 -16.45 -4.57 7.73
C ASN A 280 -15.11 -4.28 8.44
N ALA A 281 -14.26 -3.44 7.87
CA ALA A 281 -13.02 -2.99 8.51
C ALA A 281 -13.30 -2.19 9.78
N HIS A 282 -14.26 -1.26 9.73
CA HIS A 282 -14.72 -0.48 10.89
C HIS A 282 -15.26 -1.37 12.01
N HIS A 283 -16.13 -2.35 11.68
CA HIS A 283 -16.64 -3.29 12.68
C HIS A 283 -15.53 -4.11 13.34
N LYS A 284 -14.52 -4.55 12.57
CA LYS A 284 -13.34 -5.26 13.15
C LYS A 284 -12.53 -4.34 14.07
N GLU A 285 -12.36 -3.08 13.71
CA GLU A 285 -11.66 -2.09 14.53
C GLU A 285 -12.43 -1.82 15.83
N ILE A 286 -13.74 -1.60 15.77
CA ILE A 286 -14.60 -1.42 16.94
C ILE A 286 -14.54 -2.65 17.85
N PHE A 287 -14.61 -3.86 17.31
CA PHE A 287 -14.52 -5.08 18.10
C PHE A 287 -13.19 -5.19 18.84
N ARG A 288 -12.06 -4.94 18.14
CA ARG A 288 -10.73 -4.92 18.77
C ARG A 288 -10.61 -3.84 19.86
N SER A 289 -11.17 -2.67 19.59
CA SER A 289 -11.13 -1.54 20.52
C SER A 289 -11.98 -1.81 21.76
N ARG A 290 -13.13 -2.50 21.65
CA ARG A 290 -13.94 -2.94 22.78
C ARG A 290 -13.19 -3.91 23.68
N PHE A 291 -12.58 -4.93 23.08
CA PHE A 291 -11.77 -5.90 23.85
C PHE A 291 -10.61 -5.22 24.58
N LYS A 292 -9.92 -4.29 23.90
CA LYS A 292 -8.85 -3.51 24.53
C LYS A 292 -9.38 -2.63 25.66
N LEU A 293 -10.54 -2.02 25.49
CA LEU A 293 -11.19 -1.18 26.50
C LEU A 293 -11.56 -1.97 27.75
N GLU A 294 -12.10 -3.18 27.61
CA GLU A 294 -12.41 -4.08 28.73
C GLU A 294 -11.14 -4.44 29.51
N ASN A 295 -10.07 -4.84 28.82
CA ASN A 295 -8.78 -5.15 29.43
C ASN A 295 -8.22 -3.95 30.22
N LEU A 296 -8.28 -2.73 29.64
CA LEU A 296 -7.80 -1.52 30.34
C LEU A 296 -8.68 -1.17 31.56
N LYS A 297 -9.97 -1.42 31.52
CA LYS A 297 -10.87 -1.23 32.67
C LYS A 297 -10.56 -2.22 33.78
N GLU A 298 -10.29 -3.48 33.47
CA GLU A 298 -9.84 -4.47 34.46
C GLU A 298 -8.47 -4.13 35.04
N GLU A 299 -7.53 -3.69 34.16
CA GLU A 299 -6.22 -3.24 34.62
C GLU A 299 -6.32 -2.03 35.54
N LYS A 300 -7.20 -1.06 35.23
CA LYS A 300 -7.47 0.10 36.07
C LYS A 300 -7.98 -0.35 37.43
N ALA A 301 -8.94 -1.27 37.50
CA ALA A 301 -9.47 -1.78 38.75
C ALA A 301 -8.39 -2.45 39.60
N LYS A 302 -7.55 -3.31 39.01
CA LYS A 302 -6.40 -3.95 39.67
C LYS A 302 -5.37 -2.93 40.16
N THR A 303 -5.09 -1.92 39.34
CA THR A 303 -4.15 -0.83 39.65
C THR A 303 -4.62 -0.01 40.85
N VAL A 304 -5.91 0.34 40.92
CA VAL A 304 -6.51 1.07 42.06
C VAL A 304 -6.40 0.21 43.35
N GLN A 305 -6.80 -1.05 43.29
CA GLN A 305 -6.69 -1.95 44.45
C GLN A 305 -5.24 -2.09 44.94
N THR A 306 -4.28 -2.18 44.01
CA THR A 306 -2.87 -2.28 44.37
C THR A 306 -2.36 -0.96 44.94
N LEU A 307 -2.77 0.16 44.41
CA LEU A 307 -2.39 1.50 44.89
C LEU A 307 -2.92 1.73 46.31
N ASP A 308 -4.17 1.36 46.63
CA ASP A 308 -4.74 1.47 47.96
C ASP A 308 -3.93 0.66 48.97
N LYS A 309 -3.53 -0.57 48.62
CA LYS A 309 -2.65 -1.40 49.43
C LYS A 309 -1.27 -0.75 49.64
N LEU A 310 -0.67 -0.21 48.56
CA LEU A 310 0.63 0.48 48.67
C LEU A 310 0.58 1.73 49.54
N ILE A 311 -0.53 2.46 49.55
CA ILE A 311 -0.74 3.62 50.42
C ILE A 311 -0.76 3.18 51.92
N LEU A 312 -1.41 2.06 52.22
CA LEU A 312 -1.43 1.51 53.56
C LEU A 312 -0.02 1.06 54.02
N ASP A 313 0.69 0.37 53.14
CA ASP A 313 2.05 -0.09 53.41
C ASP A 313 3.04 1.09 53.55
N GLU A 314 2.90 2.12 52.74
CA GLU A 314 3.70 3.34 52.86
C GLU A 314 3.46 4.03 54.21
N LYS A 315 2.21 4.12 54.66
CA LYS A 315 1.87 4.71 55.93
C LYS A 315 2.49 3.90 57.11
N GLN A 316 2.40 2.57 57.05
CA GLN A 316 3.06 1.69 58.00
C GLN A 316 4.56 1.89 58.00
N TYR A 317 5.20 1.82 56.85
CA TYR A 317 6.62 2.03 56.65
C TYR A 317 7.08 3.36 57.25
N LYS A 318 6.41 4.47 56.91
CA LYS A 318 6.74 5.81 57.42
C LYS A 318 6.56 5.93 58.94
N SER A 319 5.59 5.24 59.53
CA SER A 319 5.38 5.26 60.97
C SER A 319 6.48 4.56 61.78
N GLN A 320 7.21 3.65 61.13
CA GLN A 320 8.27 2.86 61.75
C GLN A 320 9.68 3.42 61.46
N LEU A 321 9.78 4.48 60.65
CA LEU A 321 11.04 5.12 60.35
C LEU A 321 11.60 5.82 61.59
N THR A 322 12.83 5.48 61.94
CA THR A 322 13.59 6.13 63.01
C THR A 322 14.91 6.63 62.44
N TYR A 323 15.38 7.74 63.01
CA TYR A 323 16.63 8.38 62.58
C TYR A 323 17.54 8.51 63.79
N ASP A 324 18.84 8.38 63.59
CA ASP A 324 19.84 8.66 64.61
C ASP A 324 20.03 10.18 64.81
N LYS A 325 20.95 10.53 65.72
CA LYS A 325 21.27 11.94 66.06
C LYS A 325 21.88 12.71 64.92
N GLU A 326 22.39 12.02 63.88
CA GLU A 326 23.02 12.57 62.71
C GLU A 326 22.03 12.63 61.52
N GLY A 327 20.77 12.23 61.73
CA GLY A 327 19.73 12.20 60.68
C GLY A 327 19.85 11.00 59.72
N ILE A 328 20.66 10.01 60.09
CA ILE A 328 20.81 8.79 59.29
C ILE A 328 19.68 7.83 59.67
N LYS A 329 19.03 7.25 58.66
CA LYS A 329 17.93 6.30 58.81
C LYS A 329 18.41 5.04 59.53
N PHE A 330 17.77 4.74 60.64
CA PHE A 330 18.03 3.51 61.40
C PHE A 330 17.08 2.40 60.93
N ASN A 331 17.64 1.23 60.57
CA ASN A 331 16.87 0.07 60.10
C ASN A 331 16.64 -0.91 61.26
N PRO A 332 15.44 -0.96 61.86
CA PRO A 332 15.15 -1.85 63.00
C PRO A 332 14.91 -3.29 62.50
N VAL A 333 15.95 -3.91 61.97
CA VAL A 333 15.87 -5.29 61.48
C VAL A 333 16.02 -6.29 62.63
N LYS A 334 15.14 -7.27 62.67
CA LYS A 334 15.23 -8.43 63.58
C LYS A 334 15.35 -9.68 62.71
N ILE A 335 16.49 -10.35 62.78
CA ILE A 335 16.73 -11.61 62.06
C ILE A 335 16.87 -12.73 63.05
N GLU A 336 16.24 -13.90 62.82
CA GLU A 336 16.32 -15.07 63.66
C GLU A 336 17.78 -15.49 63.80
N GLY A 337 18.20 -15.70 65.11
CA GLY A 337 19.57 -16.13 65.44
C GLY A 337 20.62 -15.01 65.43
N LEU A 338 20.28 -13.74 65.21
CA LEU A 338 21.21 -12.63 65.27
C LEU A 338 20.81 -11.61 66.33
N ASN A 339 21.73 -11.32 67.26
CA ASN A 339 21.58 -10.26 68.27
C ASN A 339 22.36 -9.01 67.85
N ASN A 340 21.68 -7.84 67.72
CA ASN A 340 22.26 -6.54 67.31
C ASN A 340 23.15 -6.63 66.05
N PRO A 341 22.63 -7.08 64.91
CA PRO A 341 23.44 -7.36 63.76
C PRO A 341 23.91 -6.08 63.06
N VAL A 342 25.22 -5.98 62.80
CA VAL A 342 25.77 -5.00 61.84
C VAL A 342 25.64 -5.50 60.43
N ALA A 343 25.73 -4.61 59.45
CA ALA A 343 25.46 -4.94 58.06
C ALA A 343 26.30 -6.11 57.50
N GLU A 344 27.57 -6.23 57.93
CA GLU A 344 28.45 -7.34 57.55
C GLU A 344 27.95 -8.70 58.07
N ILE A 345 27.49 -8.74 59.30
CA ILE A 345 26.99 -9.97 59.95
C ILE A 345 25.67 -10.39 59.31
N ILE A 346 24.77 -9.43 59.06
CA ILE A 346 23.52 -9.67 58.31
C ILE A 346 23.84 -10.24 56.91
N GLY A 347 24.74 -9.60 56.18
CA GLY A 347 25.10 -10.03 54.84
C GLY A 347 25.73 -11.42 54.80
N ALA A 348 26.64 -11.72 55.72
CA ALA A 348 27.23 -13.06 55.80
C ALA A 348 26.19 -14.14 56.11
N HIS A 349 25.24 -13.87 57.03
CA HIS A 349 24.13 -14.77 57.32
C HIS A 349 23.22 -14.97 56.10
N LEU A 350 22.87 -13.91 55.39
CA LEU A 350 22.05 -13.99 54.17
C LEU A 350 22.75 -14.75 53.04
N ILE A 351 24.06 -14.57 52.87
CA ILE A 351 24.84 -15.34 51.87
C ILE A 351 24.83 -16.83 52.23
N GLY A 352 24.97 -17.17 53.53
CA GLY A 352 24.85 -18.55 53.99
C GLY A 352 23.49 -19.17 53.68
N LEU A 353 22.40 -18.43 53.92
CA LEU A 353 21.05 -18.87 53.56
C LEU A 353 20.86 -18.96 52.05
N TYR A 354 21.33 -17.97 51.29
CA TYR A 354 21.19 -17.93 49.84
C TYR A 354 21.84 -19.12 49.18
N THR A 355 23.03 -19.50 49.62
CA THR A 355 23.81 -20.59 49.03
C THR A 355 23.44 -21.96 49.58
N GLY A 356 23.09 -22.05 50.86
CA GLY A 356 22.99 -23.32 51.57
C GLY A 356 21.57 -23.77 51.93
N TRP A 357 20.57 -22.86 51.99
CA TRP A 357 19.22 -23.25 52.39
C TRP A 357 18.53 -24.07 51.32
N LYS A 358 17.97 -25.22 51.76
CA LYS A 358 17.12 -26.09 50.94
C LYS A 358 15.95 -26.51 51.82
N PRO A 359 14.69 -26.35 51.34
CA PRO A 359 13.53 -26.90 52.10
C PRO A 359 13.62 -28.42 52.12
N GLN A 360 13.11 -29.03 53.18
CA GLN A 360 12.98 -30.49 53.29
C GLN A 360 11.82 -30.95 52.41
N ILE A 361 11.84 -32.24 52.02
CA ILE A 361 10.76 -32.83 51.20
C ILE A 361 9.46 -32.75 52.00
N GLY A 362 8.46 -32.06 51.48
CA GLY A 362 7.15 -31.85 52.12
C GLY A 362 7.02 -30.56 52.91
N GLU A 363 8.08 -29.75 53.00
CA GLU A 363 8.01 -28.40 53.55
C GLU A 363 7.66 -27.35 52.48
N ASP A 364 7.09 -26.21 52.93
CA ASP A 364 6.86 -25.07 52.06
C ASP A 364 8.18 -24.57 51.45
N GLU A 365 8.13 -24.13 50.20
CA GLU A 365 9.29 -23.59 49.48
C GLU A 365 9.75 -22.22 50.00
N TYR A 366 9.29 -21.79 51.20
CA TYR A 366 9.66 -20.52 51.82
C TYR A 366 9.78 -20.67 53.33
N LYS A 367 10.60 -19.81 53.93
CA LYS A 367 10.83 -19.72 55.35
C LYS A 367 10.89 -18.29 55.83
N LYS A 368 10.21 -17.96 56.91
CA LYS A 368 10.37 -16.67 57.61
C LYS A 368 11.74 -16.62 58.27
N ILE A 369 12.47 -15.51 58.07
CA ILE A 369 13.82 -15.30 58.59
C ILE A 369 13.93 -14.08 59.48
N GLY A 370 12.89 -13.27 59.61
CA GLY A 370 12.93 -12.08 60.44
C GLY A 370 11.80 -11.09 60.20
N CYS A 371 12.04 -9.85 60.58
CA CYS A 371 11.11 -8.74 60.43
C CYS A 371 11.88 -7.42 60.26
N LEU A 372 11.37 -6.52 59.41
CA LEU A 372 11.89 -5.16 59.20
C LEU A 372 10.72 -4.19 58.99
N TYR A 373 10.65 -3.09 59.75
CA TYR A 373 9.53 -2.12 59.73
C TYR A 373 8.15 -2.78 59.87
N ASP A 374 8.06 -3.86 60.67
CA ASP A 374 6.90 -4.71 60.84
C ASP A 374 6.43 -5.49 59.58
N PHE A 375 7.28 -5.55 58.53
CA PHE A 375 7.13 -6.47 57.43
C PHE A 375 7.87 -7.78 57.75
N ASP A 376 7.25 -8.89 57.43
CA ASP A 376 7.88 -10.20 57.62
C ASP A 376 8.88 -10.47 56.47
N LEU A 377 10.07 -10.95 56.86
CA LEU A 377 11.14 -11.24 55.92
C LEU A 377 11.19 -12.73 55.64
N TYR A 378 11.27 -13.08 54.37
CA TYR A 378 11.26 -14.45 53.89
C TYR A 378 12.41 -14.76 52.96
N ILE A 379 12.85 -16.01 52.99
CA ILE A 379 13.61 -16.67 51.93
C ILE A 379 12.68 -17.62 51.21
N ARG A 380 12.75 -17.67 49.89
CA ARG A 380 11.98 -18.57 49.06
C ARG A 380 12.91 -19.27 48.08
N ARG A 381 12.67 -20.56 47.84
CA ARG A 381 13.31 -21.31 46.79
C ARG A 381 12.41 -21.30 45.55
N GLN A 382 12.92 -20.82 44.43
CA GLN A 382 12.17 -20.74 43.19
C GLN A 382 12.91 -21.43 42.05
N LYS A 383 12.13 -22.01 41.13
CA LYS A 383 12.60 -22.61 39.90
C LYS A 383 12.69 -21.50 38.85
N GLU A 384 13.86 -21.30 38.28
CA GLU A 384 14.10 -20.39 37.18
C GLU A 384 14.41 -21.23 35.94
N THR A 385 13.73 -20.93 34.82
CA THR A 385 13.95 -21.57 33.53
C THR A 385 14.83 -20.66 32.69
N TYR A 386 15.86 -21.20 32.08
CA TYR A 386 16.71 -20.47 31.16
C TYR A 386 16.93 -21.33 29.91
N GLU A 387 17.19 -20.67 28.79
CA GLU A 387 17.50 -21.30 27.52
C GLU A 387 19.02 -21.40 27.35
N ASP A 388 19.54 -22.61 27.21
CA ASP A 388 20.93 -22.87 26.83
C ASP A 388 20.95 -23.73 25.57
N LYS A 389 21.59 -23.21 24.51
CA LYS A 389 21.75 -23.89 23.21
C LYS A 389 20.44 -24.45 22.60
N GLY A 390 19.32 -23.72 22.79
CA GLY A 390 18.01 -24.11 22.27
C GLY A 390 17.27 -25.16 23.13
N LEU A 391 17.80 -25.50 24.30
CA LEU A 391 17.15 -26.37 25.27
C LEU A 391 16.73 -25.57 26.51
N PHE A 392 15.51 -25.81 26.99
CA PHE A 392 15.04 -25.21 28.26
C PHE A 392 15.57 -26.00 29.43
N GLU A 393 16.48 -25.40 30.19
CA GLU A 393 17.00 -25.92 31.44
C GLU A 393 16.40 -25.16 32.63
N TYR A 394 16.47 -25.73 33.80
CA TYR A 394 16.00 -25.06 35.02
C TYR A 394 17.05 -25.10 36.08
N LYS A 395 17.09 -24.02 36.88
CA LYS A 395 17.93 -23.87 38.05
C LYS A 395 17.08 -23.47 39.24
N TYR A 396 17.38 -24.01 40.42
CA TYR A 396 16.76 -23.58 41.65
C TYR A 396 17.62 -22.51 42.33
N ASN A 397 17.04 -21.33 42.54
CA ASN A 397 17.70 -20.24 43.23
C ASN A 397 16.89 -19.86 44.48
N ASN A 398 17.60 -19.42 45.54
CA ASN A 398 16.96 -18.84 46.68
C ASN A 398 16.83 -17.33 46.49
N VAL A 399 15.69 -16.75 46.84
CA VAL A 399 15.43 -15.32 46.73
C VAL A 399 14.83 -14.79 48.02
N PHE A 400 15.06 -13.51 48.31
CA PHE A 400 14.57 -12.85 49.50
C PHE A 400 13.47 -11.84 49.20
N TYR A 401 12.46 -11.76 50.03
CA TYR A 401 11.42 -10.74 49.94
C TYR A 401 10.90 -10.37 51.34
N ALA A 402 10.36 -9.16 51.42
CA ALA A 402 9.61 -8.72 52.58
C ALA A 402 8.12 -8.73 52.24
N GLU A 403 7.28 -9.19 53.15
CA GLU A 403 5.82 -9.29 52.96
C GLU A 403 5.10 -8.42 53.99
N SER A 404 4.17 -7.59 53.47
CA SER A 404 3.31 -6.80 54.34
C SER A 404 2.30 -7.69 55.06
N LYS A 405 2.23 -7.59 56.39
CA LYS A 405 1.21 -8.27 57.17
C LYS A 405 -0.20 -7.72 56.94
N LEU A 406 -0.30 -6.45 56.55
CA LEU A 406 -1.58 -5.76 56.28
C LEU A 406 -2.14 -6.07 54.93
N THR A 407 -1.30 -6.05 53.90
CA THR A 407 -1.74 -6.05 52.50
C THR A 407 -1.37 -7.32 51.75
N GLY A 408 -0.39 -8.09 52.25
CA GLY A 408 0.17 -9.27 51.60
C GLY A 408 1.06 -8.94 50.39
N ILE A 409 1.41 -7.65 50.17
CA ILE A 409 2.32 -7.28 49.08
C ILE A 409 3.74 -7.73 49.44
N LYS A 410 4.41 -8.29 48.40
CA LYS A 410 5.80 -8.76 48.50
C LYS A 410 6.75 -7.74 47.88
N TYR A 411 7.70 -7.30 48.65
CA TYR A 411 8.73 -6.33 48.24
C TYR A 411 10.08 -7.02 48.12
N SER A 412 10.80 -6.80 47.08
CA SER A 412 12.14 -7.32 46.87
C SER A 412 13.03 -6.30 46.15
N TRP A 413 14.32 -6.32 46.45
CA TRP A 413 15.33 -5.61 45.68
C TRP A 413 16.01 -6.60 44.71
N ASN A 414 16.34 -6.20 43.50
CA ASN A 414 16.99 -7.05 42.51
C ASN A 414 16.31 -8.43 42.35
N GLN A 415 14.98 -8.45 42.28
CA GLN A 415 14.16 -9.68 42.19
C GLN A 415 14.39 -10.68 43.36
N GLY A 416 14.98 -10.21 44.47
CA GLY A 416 15.29 -11.05 45.64
C GLY A 416 16.71 -11.66 45.62
N HIS A 417 17.48 -11.43 44.59
CA HIS A 417 18.86 -11.88 44.52
C HIS A 417 19.80 -10.92 45.25
N ILE A 418 20.80 -11.49 45.94
CA ILE A 418 21.78 -10.73 46.67
C ILE A 418 23.19 -10.87 46.06
N ASN A 419 24.08 -9.96 46.44
CA ASN A 419 25.49 -10.08 46.05
C ASN A 419 26.19 -11.08 46.98
N ILE A 420 26.71 -12.18 46.44
CA ILE A 420 27.35 -13.26 47.21
C ILE A 420 28.82 -12.96 47.55
N ASP A 421 29.45 -12.03 46.84
CA ASP A 421 30.87 -11.73 47.03
C ASP A 421 31.13 -10.62 48.05
N ASN A 422 30.11 -9.85 48.40
CA ASN A 422 30.23 -8.72 49.30
C ASN A 422 29.09 -8.70 50.35
N PRO A 423 29.35 -9.06 51.61
CA PRO A 423 28.35 -9.08 52.64
C PRO A 423 27.65 -7.74 52.89
N LYS A 424 28.36 -6.60 52.82
CA LYS A 424 27.73 -5.28 53.00
C LYS A 424 26.70 -5.01 51.90
N LEU A 425 27.02 -5.36 50.63
CA LEU A 425 26.08 -5.21 49.51
C LEU A 425 24.90 -6.21 49.65
N ALA A 426 25.14 -7.45 50.11
CA ALA A 426 24.08 -8.42 50.35
C ALA A 426 23.07 -7.88 51.38
N ALA A 427 23.54 -7.37 52.50
CA ALA A 427 22.71 -6.73 53.49
C ALA A 427 21.94 -5.51 52.93
N ARG A 428 22.62 -4.67 52.19
CA ARG A 428 22.02 -3.48 51.58
C ARG A 428 20.87 -3.84 50.60
N TYR A 429 21.04 -4.85 49.77
CA TYR A 429 20.00 -5.31 48.86
C TYR A 429 18.77 -5.84 49.61
N PHE A 430 18.99 -6.55 50.67
CA PHE A 430 17.94 -7.08 51.50
C PHE A 430 17.19 -5.97 52.30
N LEU A 431 17.93 -5.09 52.97
CA LEU A 431 17.37 -4.01 53.79
C LEU A 431 16.67 -2.92 52.96
N ASN A 432 17.06 -2.73 51.72
CA ASN A 432 16.40 -1.77 50.81
C ASN A 432 15.17 -2.33 50.10
N ALA A 433 14.76 -3.56 50.38
CA ALA A 433 13.60 -4.17 49.75
C ALA A 433 12.32 -3.35 49.98
N ILE A 434 12.08 -2.88 51.18
CA ILE A 434 10.87 -2.14 51.58
C ILE A 434 10.93 -0.68 51.15
N ASP A 435 12.11 -0.10 50.99
CA ASP A 435 12.28 1.29 50.54
C ASP A 435 11.66 1.49 49.13
N ARG A 436 11.37 0.41 48.41
CA ARG A 436 10.68 0.45 47.12
C ARG A 436 9.19 0.77 47.21
N VAL A 437 8.59 0.78 48.37
CA VAL A 437 7.16 1.11 48.60
C VAL A 437 6.83 2.45 47.93
N GLU A 438 7.65 3.49 48.17
CA GLU A 438 7.42 4.83 47.60
C GLU A 438 7.53 4.84 46.07
N SER A 439 8.60 4.26 45.52
CA SER A 439 8.82 4.20 44.08
C SER A 439 7.78 3.35 43.35
N LEU A 440 7.27 2.28 43.99
CA LEU A 440 6.18 1.48 43.44
C LEU A 440 4.86 2.25 43.46
N LYS A 441 4.56 2.96 44.53
CA LYS A 441 3.38 3.82 44.58
C LYS A 441 3.38 4.85 43.47
N GLU A 442 4.49 5.59 43.26
CA GLU A 442 4.63 6.55 42.20
C GLU A 442 4.44 5.90 40.82
N LYS A 443 5.00 4.73 40.58
CA LYS A 443 4.81 3.96 39.36
C LYS A 443 3.33 3.64 39.10
N TYR A 444 2.63 3.11 40.12
CA TYR A 444 1.22 2.77 39.99
C TYR A 444 0.32 4.01 39.85
N GLN A 445 0.67 5.13 40.49
CA GLN A 445 -0.02 6.40 40.27
C GLN A 445 0.12 6.88 38.81
N LYS A 446 1.32 6.80 38.24
CA LYS A 446 1.54 7.13 36.84
C LYS A 446 0.77 6.22 35.89
N THR A 447 0.81 4.90 36.15
CA THR A 447 0.02 3.93 35.38
C THR A 447 -1.49 4.26 35.44
N LEU A 448 -2.01 4.62 36.61
CA LEU A 448 -3.40 5.02 36.75
C LEU A 448 -3.74 6.26 35.94
N GLN A 449 -2.89 7.28 35.93
CA GLN A 449 -3.06 8.47 35.11
C GLN A 449 -3.08 8.15 33.60
N GLU A 450 -2.18 7.28 33.15
CA GLU A 450 -2.14 6.82 31.75
C GLU A 450 -3.43 6.06 31.37
N LEU A 451 -3.94 5.21 32.26
CA LEU A 451 -5.21 4.50 32.05
C LEU A 451 -6.40 5.45 32.03
N GLU A 452 -6.43 6.47 32.88
CA GLU A 452 -7.47 7.49 32.91
C GLU A 452 -7.51 8.40 31.67
N GLN A 453 -6.39 8.56 30.99
CA GLN A 453 -6.33 9.25 29.71
C GLN A 453 -6.73 8.35 28.53
N ASN A 454 -6.28 7.08 28.53
CA ASN A 454 -6.48 6.18 27.40
C ASN A 454 -7.90 5.60 27.32
N ILE A 455 -8.54 5.34 28.44
CA ILE A 455 -9.90 4.77 28.48
C ILE A 455 -10.92 5.68 27.78
N PRO A 456 -11.01 7.00 28.07
CA PRO A 456 -11.95 7.88 27.38
C PRO A 456 -11.69 8.03 25.88
N MET A 457 -10.42 7.93 25.45
CA MET A 457 -10.08 7.96 24.03
C MET A 457 -10.64 6.73 23.29
N LEU A 458 -10.47 5.55 23.87
CA LEU A 458 -11.02 4.31 23.32
C LEU A 458 -12.55 4.28 23.39
N GLU A 459 -13.17 4.83 24.42
CA GLU A 459 -14.63 4.94 24.52
C GLU A 459 -15.20 5.80 23.36
N LYS A 460 -14.53 6.90 23.03
CA LYS A 460 -14.91 7.73 21.85
C LYS A 460 -14.78 6.95 20.53
N ILE A 461 -13.72 6.15 20.38
CA ILE A 461 -13.53 5.32 19.18
C ILE A 461 -14.65 4.26 19.08
N VAL A 462 -14.95 3.58 20.19
CA VAL A 462 -15.97 2.54 20.25
C VAL A 462 -17.39 3.09 20.02
N ALA A 463 -17.64 4.34 20.41
CA ALA A 463 -18.92 5.01 20.24
C ALA A 463 -19.10 5.61 18.83
N LYS A 464 -18.05 5.66 18.02
CA LYS A 464 -18.12 6.28 16.70
C LYS A 464 -18.92 5.42 15.73
N PRO A 465 -20.04 5.93 15.17
CA PRO A 465 -20.80 5.20 14.14
C PRO A 465 -20.01 5.13 12.83
N PHE A 466 -20.39 4.21 11.96
CA PHE A 466 -19.92 4.21 10.57
C PHE A 466 -20.68 5.31 9.81
N ASP A 467 -20.00 6.37 9.40
CA ASP A 467 -20.56 7.60 8.83
C ASP A 467 -20.43 7.71 7.30
N LYS A 468 -20.24 6.58 6.63
CA LYS A 468 -20.04 6.54 5.16
C LYS A 468 -21.18 5.84 4.41
N GLU A 469 -22.36 5.75 5.04
CA GLU A 469 -23.54 5.13 4.41
C GLU A 469 -24.37 6.14 3.56
N ASP A 470 -24.02 7.42 3.54
CA ASP A 470 -24.70 8.46 2.73
C ASP A 470 -24.05 8.62 1.33
#